data_bd79eaf05170f72389e116025304f517
#
_entry.id   bd79eaf05170f72389e116025304f517
#
_cell.length_a   1.000
_cell.length_b   1.000
_cell.length_c   1.000
_cell.angle_alpha   90.00
_cell.angle_beta   90.00
_cell.angle_gamma   90.00
#
_symmetry.space_group_name_H-M   'P 1'
#
loop_
_entity.id
_entity.type
_entity.pdbx_description
1 polymer ?
#
loop_
_entity_poly.entity_id
_entity_poly.type
_entity_poly.pdbx_seq_one_letter_code
_entity_poly.pdbx_strand_id
1 'polypeptide(L)'
;MGTLNLESVSFRYPGRGETVLDKVSLAIPAGGIFGLLGPNGAGKTTLISILAGQLRGATGSISAGDEPLEALRSRRPHSLGLVPQEYAFYPMLTCAENLRFFGAVQDLAGARLRERVAAAARFARIESALSRRAGRLSGGLKRRLNLAIGLLVEPEILLLDEPTAGVDPQARAFLLESIRSLAGAGRTILYTSHYMEEVEAICDRVAIIDHGRVLVSGALSEVTRDGSGLQELFMQLTHRSLRD
;
A
#
# COMPACT_ATOMS: atom_id res chain seq x y z
N MET A 1 -14.02 -10.83 -1.39
CA MET A 1 -14.24 -9.41 -1.73
C MET A 1 -14.21 -9.24 -3.23
N GLY A 2 -14.92 -8.24 -3.82
CA GLY A 2 -14.91 -7.99 -5.27
C GLY A 2 -13.71 -7.14 -5.72
N THR A 3 -13.60 -6.95 -7.03
CA THR A 3 -12.63 -6.03 -7.64
C THR A 3 -12.79 -4.61 -7.08
N LEU A 4 -11.68 -3.94 -6.80
CA LEU A 4 -11.68 -2.53 -6.44
C LEU A 4 -11.63 -1.70 -7.73
N ASN A 5 -12.73 -1.02 -8.06
CA ASN A 5 -12.89 -0.24 -9.28
C ASN A 5 -12.83 1.25 -8.97
N LEU A 6 -12.03 1.96 -9.75
CA LEU A 6 -11.94 3.41 -9.76
C LEU A 6 -12.40 3.90 -11.13
N GLU A 7 -13.32 4.85 -11.16
CA GLU A 7 -13.86 5.41 -12.42
C GLU A 7 -13.73 6.92 -12.41
N SER A 8 -12.87 7.43 -13.27
CA SER A 8 -12.62 8.87 -13.50
C SER A 8 -12.34 9.64 -12.19
N VAL A 9 -11.57 9.03 -11.28
CA VAL A 9 -11.23 9.64 -9.98
C VAL A 9 -10.30 10.82 -10.19
N SER A 10 -10.74 12.01 -9.76
CA SER A 10 -9.93 13.23 -9.80
C SER A 10 -9.86 13.87 -8.42
N PHE A 11 -8.69 14.48 -8.12
CA PHE A 11 -8.47 15.10 -6.83
C PHE A 11 -7.55 16.32 -6.93
N ARG A 12 -7.90 17.33 -6.14
CA ARG A 12 -7.12 18.54 -5.95
C ARG A 12 -7.05 18.88 -4.46
N TYR A 13 -5.86 19.19 -3.96
CA TYR A 13 -5.73 19.65 -2.58
C TYR A 13 -6.37 21.03 -2.39
N PRO A 14 -7.11 21.26 -1.31
CA PRO A 14 -7.63 22.58 -0.98
C PRO A 14 -6.51 23.62 -0.96
N GLY A 15 -6.74 24.77 -1.60
CA GLY A 15 -5.76 25.86 -1.66
C GLY A 15 -4.59 25.67 -2.64
N ARG A 16 -4.49 24.51 -3.31
CA ARG A 16 -3.52 24.29 -4.39
C ARG A 16 -4.24 24.32 -5.73
N GLY A 17 -3.71 25.08 -6.70
CA GLY A 17 -4.32 25.24 -8.03
C GLY A 17 -4.25 24.00 -8.90
N GLU A 18 -3.33 23.09 -8.63
CA GLU A 18 -3.02 21.94 -9.47
C GLU A 18 -3.86 20.70 -9.15
N THR A 19 -4.31 20.00 -10.19
CA THR A 19 -4.97 18.69 -10.08
C THR A 19 -3.91 17.63 -9.89
N VAL A 20 -3.97 16.90 -8.77
CA VAL A 20 -2.99 15.85 -8.43
C VAL A 20 -3.40 14.49 -9.02
N LEU A 21 -4.70 14.21 -9.11
CA LEU A 21 -5.24 13.06 -9.84
C LEU A 21 -6.23 13.56 -10.88
N ASP A 22 -6.08 13.12 -12.11
CA ASP A 22 -6.89 13.54 -13.23
C ASP A 22 -7.51 12.34 -13.94
N LYS A 23 -8.80 12.09 -13.66
CA LYS A 23 -9.64 11.04 -14.25
C LYS A 23 -9.00 9.65 -14.20
N VAL A 24 -8.39 9.31 -13.07
CA VAL A 24 -7.80 8.00 -12.83
C VAL A 24 -8.89 6.92 -12.87
N SER A 25 -8.74 5.98 -13.80
CA SER A 25 -9.60 4.81 -13.92
C SER A 25 -8.74 3.55 -13.83
N LEU A 26 -9.05 2.67 -12.86
CA LEU A 26 -8.31 1.44 -12.58
C LEU A 26 -9.25 0.35 -12.10
N ALA A 27 -8.99 -0.88 -12.52
CA ALA A 27 -9.62 -2.08 -11.95
C ALA A 27 -8.53 -2.92 -11.27
N ILE A 28 -8.62 -3.05 -9.96
CA ILE A 28 -7.71 -3.85 -9.12
C ILE A 28 -8.46 -5.14 -8.77
N PRO A 29 -8.14 -6.27 -9.40
CA PRO A 29 -8.83 -7.54 -9.14
C PRO A 29 -8.69 -8.00 -7.69
N ALA A 30 -9.68 -8.74 -7.21
CA ALA A 30 -9.61 -9.37 -5.91
C ALA A 30 -8.54 -10.46 -5.88
N GLY A 31 -7.76 -10.48 -4.82
CA GLY A 31 -6.62 -11.38 -4.65
C GLY A 31 -5.39 -10.97 -5.46
N GLY A 32 -4.21 -11.36 -4.99
CA GLY A 32 -2.94 -11.01 -5.65
C GLY A 32 -2.40 -9.62 -5.34
N ILE A 33 -1.35 -9.25 -6.06
CA ILE A 33 -0.64 -7.98 -5.87
C ILE A 33 -0.77 -7.12 -7.12
N PHE A 34 -1.35 -5.94 -6.94
CA PHE A 34 -1.43 -4.91 -7.96
C PHE A 34 -0.38 -3.83 -7.70
N GLY A 35 0.59 -3.70 -8.59
CA GLY A 35 1.63 -2.66 -8.54
C GLY A 35 1.12 -1.32 -9.09
N LEU A 36 1.29 -0.24 -8.34
CA LEU A 36 1.10 1.12 -8.83
C LEU A 36 2.47 1.79 -8.91
N LEU A 37 3.01 1.85 -10.11
CA LEU A 37 4.34 2.35 -10.42
C LEU A 37 4.25 3.79 -10.92
N GLY A 38 5.17 4.63 -10.49
CA GLY A 38 5.24 6.01 -10.96
C GLY A 38 6.35 6.80 -10.27
N PRO A 39 6.80 7.91 -10.85
CA PRO A 39 7.82 8.74 -10.24
C PRO A 39 7.27 9.44 -8.99
N ASN A 40 8.17 10.13 -8.25
CA ASN A 40 7.76 10.94 -7.12
C ASN A 40 6.86 12.08 -7.59
N GLY A 41 5.78 12.35 -6.85
CA GLY A 41 4.78 13.35 -7.23
C GLY A 41 3.77 12.89 -8.29
N ALA A 42 3.80 11.64 -8.77
CA ALA A 42 2.83 11.13 -9.75
C ALA A 42 1.40 10.97 -9.21
N GLY A 43 1.19 11.06 -7.89
CA GLY A 43 -0.14 10.93 -7.26
C GLY A 43 -0.36 9.61 -6.52
N LYS A 44 0.61 8.70 -6.43
CA LYS A 44 0.49 7.38 -5.79
C LYS A 44 -0.02 7.46 -4.34
N THR A 45 0.69 8.21 -3.49
CA THR A 45 0.31 8.42 -2.07
C THR A 45 -1.05 9.10 -1.92
N THR A 46 -1.37 10.03 -2.83
CA THR A 46 -2.69 10.69 -2.84
C THR A 46 -3.79 9.68 -3.13
N LEU A 47 -3.61 8.82 -4.13
CA LEU A 47 -4.57 7.76 -4.46
C LEU A 47 -4.75 6.79 -3.29
N ILE A 48 -3.67 6.31 -2.69
CA ILE A 48 -3.71 5.45 -1.49
C ILE A 48 -4.46 6.14 -0.34
N SER A 49 -4.20 7.42 -0.09
CA SER A 49 -4.84 8.18 0.98
C SER A 49 -6.35 8.34 0.76
N ILE A 50 -6.79 8.49 -0.48
CA ILE A 50 -8.22 8.50 -0.85
C ILE A 50 -8.84 7.12 -0.61
N LEU A 51 -8.20 6.04 -1.07
CA LEU A 51 -8.67 4.67 -0.85
C LEU A 51 -8.74 4.32 0.64
N ALA A 52 -7.78 4.76 1.43
CA ALA A 52 -7.76 4.60 2.88
C ALA A 52 -8.80 5.49 3.61
N GLY A 53 -9.40 6.48 2.93
CA GLY A 53 -10.35 7.43 3.53
C GLY A 53 -9.70 8.55 4.34
N GLN A 54 -8.40 8.72 4.24
CA GLN A 54 -7.67 9.82 4.87
C GLN A 54 -7.89 11.16 4.13
N LEU A 55 -8.10 11.10 2.82
CA LEU A 55 -8.45 12.24 1.98
C LEU A 55 -9.90 12.10 1.49
N ARG A 56 -10.63 13.21 1.54
CA ARG A 56 -12.02 13.33 1.07
C ARG A 56 -12.12 14.38 -0.03
N GLY A 57 -13.23 14.37 -0.79
CA GLY A 57 -13.48 15.36 -1.83
C GLY A 57 -12.93 14.99 -3.21
N ALA A 58 -12.51 13.75 -3.42
CA ALA A 58 -12.28 13.23 -4.77
C ALA A 58 -13.62 13.17 -5.54
N THR A 59 -13.56 13.47 -6.84
CA THR A 59 -14.68 13.27 -7.78
C THR A 59 -14.53 11.93 -8.49
N GLY A 60 -15.54 11.48 -9.22
CA GLY A 60 -15.61 10.14 -9.81
C GLY A 60 -16.21 9.13 -8.84
N SER A 61 -16.05 7.84 -9.12
CA SER A 61 -16.58 6.77 -8.27
C SER A 61 -15.49 5.77 -7.88
N ILE A 62 -15.61 5.22 -6.67
CA ILE A 62 -14.75 4.13 -6.17
C ILE A 62 -15.65 3.08 -5.54
N SER A 63 -15.54 1.83 -5.99
CA SER A 63 -16.31 0.71 -5.47
C SER A 63 -15.44 -0.52 -5.21
N ALA A 64 -15.90 -1.40 -4.33
CA ALA A 64 -15.33 -2.72 -4.10
C ALA A 64 -16.40 -3.78 -4.41
N GLY A 65 -16.28 -4.43 -5.56
CA GLY A 65 -17.40 -5.14 -6.18
C GLY A 65 -18.52 -4.17 -6.54
N ASP A 66 -19.73 -4.48 -6.13
CA ASP A 66 -20.93 -3.65 -6.38
C ASP A 66 -21.19 -2.59 -5.31
N GLU A 67 -20.35 -2.51 -4.26
CA GLU A 67 -20.55 -1.62 -3.12
C GLU A 67 -19.62 -0.40 -3.21
N PRO A 68 -20.13 0.85 -3.01
CA PRO A 68 -19.27 2.02 -2.87
C PRO A 68 -18.25 1.84 -1.75
N LEU A 69 -16.99 2.20 -2.01
CA LEU A 69 -15.89 1.98 -1.05
C LEU A 69 -16.13 2.69 0.30
N GLU A 70 -16.78 3.84 0.29
CA GLU A 70 -17.13 4.59 1.51
C GLU A 70 -18.15 3.82 2.35
N ALA A 71 -19.17 3.21 1.73
CA ALA A 71 -20.14 2.37 2.40
C ALA A 71 -19.49 1.11 2.99
N LEU A 72 -18.60 0.46 2.21
CA LEU A 72 -17.84 -0.68 2.70
C LEU A 72 -17.00 -0.31 3.94
N ARG A 73 -16.26 0.80 3.90
CA ARG A 73 -15.45 1.25 5.05
C ARG A 73 -16.29 1.54 6.28
N SER A 74 -17.47 2.13 6.10
CA SER A 74 -18.39 2.42 7.21
C SER A 74 -18.95 1.15 7.83
N ARG A 75 -19.32 0.17 7.02
CA ARG A 75 -19.89 -1.10 7.44
C ARG A 75 -18.85 -2.10 7.96
N ARG A 76 -17.65 -2.11 7.35
CA ARG A 76 -16.55 -3.03 7.65
C ARG A 76 -15.23 -2.26 7.74
N PRO A 77 -15.01 -1.46 8.81
CA PRO A 77 -13.85 -0.56 8.94
C PRO A 77 -12.50 -1.30 8.90
N HIS A 78 -12.49 -2.59 9.27
CA HIS A 78 -11.28 -3.40 9.29
C HIS A 78 -10.99 -4.12 7.96
N SER A 79 -11.83 -3.94 6.93
CA SER A 79 -11.61 -4.58 5.62
C SER A 79 -10.42 -3.99 4.86
N LEU A 80 -10.03 -2.75 5.15
CA LEU A 80 -8.85 -2.10 4.61
C LEU A 80 -7.80 -1.88 5.68
N GLY A 81 -6.54 -2.22 5.35
CA GLY A 81 -5.35 -1.87 6.12
C GLY A 81 -4.46 -0.92 5.31
N LEU A 82 -3.84 0.03 5.97
CA LEU A 82 -2.86 0.93 5.38
C LEU A 82 -1.51 0.77 6.07
N VAL A 83 -0.46 0.64 5.26
CA VAL A 83 0.93 0.75 5.67
C VAL A 83 1.52 1.95 4.93
N PRO A 84 1.60 3.12 5.58
CA PRO A 84 2.06 4.34 4.93
C PRO A 84 3.57 4.34 4.73
N GLN A 85 4.04 5.20 3.82
CA GLN A 85 5.45 5.41 3.52
C GLN A 85 6.22 5.90 4.75
N GLU A 86 5.65 6.85 5.49
CA GLU A 86 6.23 7.30 6.77
C GLU A 86 5.92 6.31 7.89
N TYR A 87 6.78 6.31 8.91
CA TYR A 87 6.56 5.44 10.06
C TYR A 87 5.38 5.95 10.91
N ALA A 88 4.26 5.24 10.85
CA ALA A 88 3.03 5.59 11.58
C ALA A 88 2.98 4.94 12.96
N PHE A 89 4.04 5.07 13.76
CA PHE A 89 4.09 4.57 15.12
C PHE A 89 4.74 5.60 16.08
N TYR A 90 4.54 5.41 17.36
CA TYR A 90 5.11 6.28 18.40
C TYR A 90 6.55 5.83 18.73
N PRO A 91 7.58 6.64 18.41
CA PRO A 91 8.98 6.25 18.57
C PRO A 91 9.40 6.05 20.04
N MET A 92 8.70 6.70 20.98
CA MET A 92 8.98 6.60 22.43
C MET A 92 8.40 5.33 23.05
N LEU A 93 7.38 4.73 22.43
CA LEU A 93 6.80 3.46 22.87
C LEU A 93 7.64 2.28 22.37
N THR A 94 7.56 1.16 23.09
CA THR A 94 8.10 -0.13 22.63
C THR A 94 7.30 -0.67 21.45
N CYS A 95 7.84 -1.66 20.74
CA CYS A 95 7.10 -2.35 19.67
C CYS A 95 5.79 -2.96 20.19
N ALA A 96 5.85 -3.61 21.37
CA ALA A 96 4.67 -4.22 21.98
C ALA A 96 3.61 -3.19 22.37
N GLU A 97 4.01 -2.04 22.90
CA GLU A 97 3.09 -0.95 23.24
C GLU A 97 2.46 -0.33 21.98
N ASN A 98 3.25 -0.12 20.92
CA ASN A 98 2.72 0.33 19.64
C ASN A 98 1.66 -0.64 19.07
N LEU A 99 1.97 -1.94 19.01
CA LEU A 99 1.02 -2.93 18.51
C LEU A 99 -0.26 -2.99 19.34
N ARG A 100 -0.15 -2.91 20.68
CA ARG A 100 -1.33 -2.87 21.56
C ARG A 100 -2.15 -1.59 21.38
N PHE A 101 -1.47 -0.43 21.27
CA PHE A 101 -2.11 0.85 21.07
C PHE A 101 -2.93 0.86 19.76
N PHE A 102 -2.29 0.53 18.64
CA PHE A 102 -2.97 0.53 17.34
C PHE A 102 -4.04 -0.57 17.24
N GLY A 103 -3.85 -1.71 17.89
CA GLY A 103 -4.90 -2.71 18.01
C GLY A 103 -6.11 -2.21 18.79
N ALA A 104 -5.89 -1.52 19.91
CA ALA A 104 -6.97 -0.95 20.71
C ALA A 104 -7.72 0.17 19.97
N VAL A 105 -7.01 1.03 19.23
CA VAL A 105 -7.62 2.06 18.36
C VAL A 105 -8.52 1.42 17.27
N GLN A 106 -8.24 0.19 16.88
CA GLN A 106 -9.01 -0.60 15.93
C GLN A 106 -9.96 -1.59 16.64
N ASP A 107 -10.47 -1.24 17.81
CA ASP A 107 -11.47 -1.97 18.62
C ASP A 107 -11.07 -3.41 18.99
N LEU A 108 -9.78 -3.77 18.91
CA LEU A 108 -9.30 -5.04 19.44
C LEU A 108 -9.12 -4.95 20.94
N ALA A 109 -9.65 -5.92 21.69
CA ALA A 109 -9.57 -5.95 23.15
C ALA A 109 -9.28 -7.36 23.68
N GLY A 110 -8.88 -7.44 24.94
CA GLY A 110 -8.77 -8.67 25.71
C GLY A 110 -7.89 -9.74 25.08
N ALA A 111 -8.42 -10.95 24.96
CA ALA A 111 -7.72 -12.10 24.38
C ALA A 111 -7.43 -11.91 22.90
N ARG A 112 -8.38 -11.36 22.14
CA ARG A 112 -8.23 -11.11 20.70
C ARG A 112 -7.09 -10.12 20.41
N LEU A 113 -6.97 -9.03 21.19
CA LEU A 113 -5.85 -8.10 21.04
C LEU A 113 -4.51 -8.80 21.26
N ARG A 114 -4.40 -9.61 22.31
CA ARG A 114 -3.16 -10.35 22.60
C ARG A 114 -2.78 -11.32 21.48
N GLU A 115 -3.76 -12.05 20.97
CA GLU A 115 -3.60 -12.98 19.85
C GLU A 115 -3.13 -12.25 18.58
N ARG A 116 -3.81 -11.15 18.22
CA ARG A 116 -3.49 -10.37 17.01
C ARG A 116 -2.10 -9.74 17.09
N VAL A 117 -1.74 -9.18 18.25
CA VAL A 117 -0.39 -8.64 18.51
C VAL A 117 0.67 -9.73 18.33
N ALA A 118 0.46 -10.91 18.92
CA ALA A 118 1.40 -12.02 18.81
C ALA A 118 1.51 -12.53 17.35
N ALA A 119 0.39 -12.64 16.63
CA ALA A 119 0.38 -13.07 15.23
C ALA A 119 1.09 -12.06 14.32
N ALA A 120 0.80 -10.76 14.47
CA ALA A 120 1.45 -9.71 13.70
C ALA A 120 2.94 -9.61 13.97
N ALA A 121 3.36 -9.75 15.23
CA ALA A 121 4.77 -9.76 15.61
C ALA A 121 5.53 -10.94 15.00
N ARG A 122 4.95 -12.15 15.06
CA ARG A 122 5.53 -13.35 14.41
C ARG A 122 5.66 -13.19 12.91
N PHE A 123 4.59 -12.74 12.25
CA PHE A 123 4.59 -12.53 10.80
C PHE A 123 5.70 -11.57 10.36
N ALA A 124 5.84 -10.45 11.06
CA ALA A 124 6.87 -9.44 10.79
C ALA A 124 8.26 -9.84 11.33
N ARG A 125 8.39 -10.97 12.02
CA ARG A 125 9.63 -11.45 12.71
C ARG A 125 10.26 -10.36 13.58
N ILE A 126 9.45 -9.76 14.46
CA ILE A 126 9.89 -8.72 15.41
C ILE A 126 9.73 -9.12 16.88
N GLU A 127 9.50 -10.42 17.16
CA GLU A 127 9.28 -10.93 18.53
C GLU A 127 10.44 -10.55 19.47
N SER A 128 11.68 -10.68 19.00
CA SER A 128 12.88 -10.32 19.78
C SER A 128 13.04 -8.82 20.04
N ALA A 129 12.28 -7.99 19.31
CA ALA A 129 12.32 -6.54 19.44
C ALA A 129 11.12 -5.97 20.22
N LEU A 130 10.17 -6.80 20.69
CA LEU A 130 8.92 -6.35 21.31
C LEU A 130 9.14 -5.42 22.52
N SER A 131 10.17 -5.61 23.32
CA SER A 131 10.52 -4.76 24.45
C SER A 131 11.35 -3.53 24.09
N ARG A 132 11.83 -3.41 22.85
CA ARG A 132 12.66 -2.29 22.40
C ARG A 132 11.79 -1.09 22.02
N ARG A 133 12.24 0.12 22.34
CA ARG A 133 11.61 1.36 21.85
C ARG A 133 11.69 1.45 20.33
N ALA A 134 10.56 1.76 19.69
CA ALA A 134 10.44 1.80 18.22
C ALA A 134 11.42 2.79 17.58
N GLY A 135 11.67 3.94 18.22
CA GLY A 135 12.65 4.91 17.75
C GLY A 135 14.08 4.42 17.64
N ARG A 136 14.45 3.38 18.44
CA ARG A 136 15.81 2.79 18.49
C ARG A 136 15.99 1.58 17.57
N LEU A 137 15.00 1.24 16.78
CA LEU A 137 15.09 0.15 15.81
C LEU A 137 15.92 0.53 14.58
N SER A 138 16.49 -0.47 13.90
CA SER A 138 17.03 -0.30 12.55
C SER A 138 15.90 0.03 11.56
N GLY A 139 16.24 0.60 10.40
CA GLY A 139 15.26 0.91 9.35
C GLY A 139 14.41 -0.30 8.96
N GLY A 140 15.03 -1.45 8.75
CA GLY A 140 14.32 -2.69 8.42
C GLY A 140 13.35 -3.13 9.52
N LEU A 141 13.74 -3.08 10.80
CA LEU A 141 12.83 -3.40 11.91
C LEU A 141 11.69 -2.37 12.05
N LYS A 142 11.95 -1.10 11.76
CA LYS A 142 10.90 -0.06 11.71
C LYS A 142 9.87 -0.37 10.64
N ARG A 143 10.28 -0.76 9.43
CA ARG A 143 9.37 -1.17 8.34
C ARG A 143 8.57 -2.41 8.70
N ARG A 144 9.21 -3.40 9.34
CA ARG A 144 8.52 -4.60 9.82
C ARG A 144 7.47 -4.27 10.89
N LEU A 145 7.77 -3.36 11.81
CA LEU A 145 6.79 -2.87 12.79
C LEU A 145 5.62 -2.15 12.10
N ASN A 146 5.90 -1.30 11.10
CA ASN A 146 4.87 -0.59 10.34
C ASN A 146 3.94 -1.58 9.61
N LEU A 147 4.51 -2.61 8.97
CA LEU A 147 3.75 -3.69 8.35
C LEU A 147 2.91 -4.47 9.38
N ALA A 148 3.50 -4.82 10.53
CA ALA A 148 2.80 -5.53 11.60
C ALA A 148 1.57 -4.75 12.11
N ILE A 149 1.68 -3.41 12.23
CA ILE A 149 0.56 -2.54 12.62
C ILE A 149 -0.57 -2.62 11.59
N GLY A 150 -0.26 -2.51 10.30
CA GLY A 150 -1.26 -2.61 9.23
C GLY A 150 -1.97 -3.97 9.14
N LEU A 151 -1.38 -5.01 9.72
CA LEU A 151 -1.92 -6.38 9.71
C LEU A 151 -2.72 -6.76 10.98
N LEU A 152 -2.81 -5.89 11.98
CA LEU A 152 -3.47 -6.21 13.25
C LEU A 152 -4.91 -6.67 13.09
N VAL A 153 -5.66 -6.08 12.16
CA VAL A 153 -7.09 -6.39 11.91
C VAL A 153 -7.33 -7.39 10.79
N GLU A 154 -6.28 -8.00 10.24
CA GLU A 154 -6.39 -8.93 9.10
C GLU A 154 -7.17 -8.39 7.92
N PRO A 155 -6.76 -7.26 7.36
CA PRO A 155 -7.51 -6.63 6.29
C PRO A 155 -7.60 -7.55 5.05
N GLU A 156 -8.72 -7.46 4.33
CA GLU A 156 -8.91 -8.13 3.04
C GLU A 156 -8.21 -7.37 1.91
N ILE A 157 -8.17 -6.03 2.02
CA ILE A 157 -7.41 -5.14 1.13
C ILE A 157 -6.29 -4.50 1.95
N LEU A 158 -5.06 -4.63 1.48
CA LEU A 158 -3.90 -4.01 2.11
C LEU A 158 -3.30 -2.97 1.15
N LEU A 159 -3.25 -1.73 1.60
CA LEU A 159 -2.66 -0.61 0.88
C LEU A 159 -1.25 -0.40 1.42
N LEU A 160 -0.24 -0.54 0.57
CA LEU A 160 1.17 -0.42 0.92
C LEU A 160 1.79 0.74 0.14
N ASP A 161 2.13 1.81 0.85
CA ASP A 161 2.75 2.98 0.22
C ASP A 161 4.27 2.93 0.42
N GLU A 162 4.97 2.55 -0.65
CA GLU A 162 6.44 2.42 -0.71
C GLU A 162 7.03 1.70 0.53
N PRO A 163 6.57 0.48 0.87
CA PRO A 163 6.88 -0.17 2.15
C PRO A 163 8.35 -0.56 2.31
N THR A 164 9.12 -0.53 1.22
CA THR A 164 10.54 -0.90 1.16
C THR A 164 11.47 0.31 1.08
N ALA A 165 10.92 1.54 1.07
CA ALA A 165 11.74 2.74 0.92
C ALA A 165 12.74 2.89 2.09
N GLY A 166 14.03 3.12 1.72
CA GLY A 166 15.07 3.43 2.70
C GLY A 166 15.57 2.26 3.55
N VAL A 167 15.32 1.00 3.15
CA VAL A 167 15.87 -0.18 3.84
C VAL A 167 17.02 -0.82 3.04
N ASP A 168 17.86 -1.55 3.76
CA ASP A 168 18.92 -2.36 3.16
C ASP A 168 18.37 -3.52 2.31
N PRO A 169 19.18 -4.11 1.40
CA PRO A 169 18.73 -5.17 0.50
C PRO A 169 18.14 -6.41 1.21
N GLN A 170 18.70 -6.78 2.37
CA GLN A 170 18.22 -7.95 3.12
C GLN A 170 16.84 -7.71 3.72
N ALA A 171 16.62 -6.54 4.32
CA ALA A 171 15.32 -6.15 4.86
C ALA A 171 14.28 -6.01 3.73
N ARG A 172 14.68 -5.48 2.56
CA ARG A 172 13.84 -5.38 1.37
C ARG A 172 13.37 -6.76 0.91
N ALA A 173 14.30 -7.71 0.71
CA ALA A 173 13.96 -9.07 0.27
C ALA A 173 12.96 -9.73 1.24
N PHE A 174 13.17 -9.60 2.54
CA PHE A 174 12.24 -10.11 3.56
C PHE A 174 10.84 -9.49 3.43
N LEU A 175 10.74 -8.15 3.25
CA LEU A 175 9.45 -7.48 3.12
C LEU A 175 8.71 -7.92 1.86
N LEU A 176 9.40 -8.03 0.72
CA LEU A 176 8.81 -8.50 -0.55
C LEU A 176 8.29 -9.94 -0.42
N GLU A 177 9.08 -10.86 0.16
CA GLU A 177 8.65 -12.24 0.44
C GLU A 177 7.41 -12.27 1.35
N SER A 178 7.42 -11.47 2.42
CA SER A 178 6.30 -11.36 3.35
C SER A 178 5.02 -10.87 2.65
N ILE A 179 5.13 -9.82 1.82
CA ILE A 179 4.00 -9.27 1.05
C ILE A 179 3.46 -10.32 0.07
N ARG A 180 4.34 -11.05 -0.62
CA ARG A 180 3.93 -12.12 -1.54
C ARG A 180 3.18 -13.25 -0.81
N SER A 181 3.59 -13.60 0.40
CA SER A 181 2.90 -14.61 1.22
C SER A 181 1.49 -14.17 1.64
N LEU A 182 1.26 -12.87 1.87
CA LEU A 182 -0.07 -12.32 2.18
C LEU A 182 -1.04 -12.44 1.00
N ALA A 183 -0.56 -12.19 -0.22
CA ALA A 183 -1.35 -12.36 -1.44
C ALA A 183 -1.74 -13.82 -1.66
N GLY A 184 -0.80 -14.75 -1.45
CA GLY A 184 -1.06 -16.19 -1.51
C GLY A 184 -2.13 -16.68 -0.53
N ALA A 185 -2.41 -15.92 0.54
CA ALA A 185 -3.52 -16.16 1.47
C ALA A 185 -4.84 -15.50 1.02
N GLY A 186 -4.96 -15.05 -0.23
CA GLY A 186 -6.19 -14.51 -0.82
C GLY A 186 -6.45 -13.03 -0.57
N ARG A 187 -5.48 -12.28 -0.02
CA ARG A 187 -5.62 -10.82 0.17
C ARG A 187 -5.40 -10.06 -1.14
N THR A 188 -6.10 -8.96 -1.29
CA THR A 188 -5.84 -7.97 -2.34
C THR A 188 -4.83 -6.96 -1.84
N ILE A 189 -3.73 -6.78 -2.55
CA ILE A 189 -2.67 -5.86 -2.16
C ILE A 189 -2.49 -4.81 -3.25
N LEU A 190 -2.62 -3.53 -2.89
CA LEU A 190 -2.17 -2.42 -3.70
C LEU A 190 -0.79 -1.99 -3.20
N TYR A 191 0.21 -2.20 -4.04
CA TYR A 191 1.62 -1.97 -3.74
C TYR A 191 2.14 -0.79 -4.55
N THR A 192 2.50 0.33 -3.90
CA THR A 192 3.16 1.42 -4.63
C THR A 192 4.66 1.30 -4.55
N SER A 193 5.33 1.61 -5.63
CA SER A 193 6.79 1.70 -5.70
C SER A 193 7.22 2.65 -6.82
N HIS A 194 8.45 3.09 -6.75
CA HIS A 194 9.18 3.68 -7.86
C HIS A 194 10.34 2.77 -8.33
N TYR A 195 10.47 1.57 -7.74
CA TYR A 195 11.45 0.54 -8.11
C TYR A 195 10.79 -0.52 -8.98
N MET A 196 11.14 -0.56 -10.26
CA MET A 196 10.59 -1.51 -11.24
C MET A 196 10.88 -2.96 -10.87
N GLU A 197 12.10 -3.23 -10.39
CA GLU A 197 12.55 -4.55 -9.97
C GLU A 197 11.67 -5.16 -8.86
N GLU A 198 11.16 -4.34 -7.93
CA GLU A 198 10.25 -4.81 -6.88
C GLU A 198 8.90 -5.21 -7.46
N VAL A 199 8.38 -4.38 -8.38
CA VAL A 199 7.09 -4.64 -9.06
C VAL A 199 7.18 -5.90 -9.91
N GLU A 200 8.25 -6.07 -10.67
CA GLU A 200 8.51 -7.29 -11.47
C GLU A 200 8.64 -8.54 -10.59
N ALA A 201 9.22 -8.40 -9.39
CA ALA A 201 9.45 -9.51 -8.49
C ALA A 201 8.17 -10.04 -7.82
N ILE A 202 7.20 -9.17 -7.50
CA ILE A 202 6.07 -9.59 -6.65
C ILE A 202 4.68 -9.32 -7.22
N CYS A 203 4.52 -8.43 -8.22
CA CYS A 203 3.21 -8.02 -8.70
C CYS A 203 2.70 -8.92 -9.82
N ASP A 204 1.40 -9.21 -9.81
CA ASP A 204 0.71 -9.96 -10.87
C ASP A 204 0.23 -9.02 -11.98
N ARG A 205 -0.16 -7.82 -11.60
CA ARG A 205 -0.65 -6.75 -12.47
C ARG A 205 -0.01 -5.42 -12.09
N VAL A 206 0.05 -4.50 -13.04
CA VAL A 206 0.67 -3.20 -12.84
C VAL A 206 -0.14 -2.10 -13.51
N ALA A 207 -0.11 -0.91 -12.92
CA ALA A 207 -0.43 0.33 -13.60
C ALA A 207 0.73 1.31 -13.45
N ILE A 208 1.06 2.02 -14.52
CA ILE A 208 2.01 3.13 -14.51
C ILE A 208 1.20 4.42 -14.46
N ILE A 209 1.48 5.23 -13.44
CA ILE A 209 0.85 6.55 -13.25
C ILE A 209 1.91 7.65 -13.34
N ASP A 210 1.59 8.70 -14.08
CA ASP A 210 2.41 9.92 -14.11
C ASP A 210 1.51 11.15 -14.26
N HIS A 211 1.91 12.27 -13.63
CA HIS A 211 1.11 13.52 -13.59
C HIS A 211 -0.37 13.29 -13.27
N GLY A 212 -0.65 12.38 -12.33
CA GLY A 212 -2.01 12.06 -11.89
C GLY A 212 -2.84 11.27 -12.89
N ARG A 213 -2.27 10.75 -13.98
CA ARG A 213 -2.95 9.97 -15.01
C ARG A 213 -2.38 8.56 -15.14
N VAL A 214 -3.25 7.60 -15.39
CA VAL A 214 -2.82 6.24 -15.72
C VAL A 214 -2.38 6.20 -17.17
N LEU A 215 -1.12 5.83 -17.40
CA LEU A 215 -0.53 5.72 -18.73
C LEU A 215 -0.76 4.34 -19.35
N VAL A 216 -0.65 3.30 -18.54
CA VAL A 216 -0.89 1.91 -18.92
C VAL A 216 -1.33 1.11 -17.70
N SER A 217 -2.17 0.10 -17.90
CA SER A 217 -2.55 -0.86 -16.85
C SER A 217 -2.87 -2.22 -17.48
N GLY A 218 -2.39 -3.31 -16.87
CA GLY A 218 -2.61 -4.67 -17.37
C GLY A 218 -1.97 -5.75 -16.50
N ALA A 219 -2.04 -7.00 -16.94
CA ALA A 219 -1.22 -8.05 -16.36
C ALA A 219 0.26 -7.71 -16.62
N LEU A 220 1.14 -8.00 -15.66
CA LEU A 220 2.57 -7.68 -15.82
C LEU A 220 3.14 -8.30 -17.11
N SER A 221 2.81 -9.56 -17.37
CA SER A 221 3.19 -10.28 -18.60
C SER A 221 2.64 -9.68 -19.89
N GLU A 222 1.53 -8.95 -19.84
CA GLU A 222 0.95 -8.27 -20.99
C GLU A 222 1.63 -6.92 -21.24
N VAL A 223 1.91 -6.20 -20.17
CA VAL A 223 2.52 -4.87 -20.22
C VAL A 223 3.99 -4.95 -20.67
N THR A 224 4.68 -6.06 -20.36
CA THR A 224 6.08 -6.31 -20.76
C THR A 224 6.23 -7.24 -21.96
N ARG A 225 5.19 -7.39 -22.80
CA ARG A 225 5.11 -8.41 -23.86
C ARG A 225 6.16 -8.27 -24.96
N ASP A 226 6.65 -7.08 -25.23
CA ASP A 226 7.58 -6.79 -26.33
C ASP A 226 9.05 -7.13 -26.00
N GLY A 227 9.29 -7.86 -24.89
CA GLY A 227 10.64 -8.22 -24.43
C GLY A 227 11.42 -7.04 -23.81
N SER A 228 10.85 -5.85 -23.81
CA SER A 228 11.33 -4.73 -23.03
C SER A 228 10.92 -4.94 -21.57
N GLY A 229 11.86 -4.88 -20.63
CA GLY A 229 11.55 -4.92 -19.20
C GLY A 229 10.67 -3.74 -18.78
N LEU A 230 10.04 -3.83 -17.62
CA LEU A 230 9.20 -2.76 -17.09
C LEU A 230 9.93 -1.42 -17.00
N GLN A 231 11.26 -1.45 -16.80
CA GLN A 231 12.11 -0.26 -16.75
C GLN A 231 12.14 0.48 -18.10
N GLU A 232 12.29 -0.24 -19.21
CA GLU A 232 12.32 0.39 -20.53
C GLU A 232 10.97 1.01 -20.88
N LEU A 233 9.88 0.27 -20.63
CA LEU A 233 8.52 0.78 -20.83
C LEU A 233 8.27 2.03 -19.97
N PHE A 234 8.65 1.99 -18.71
CA PHE A 234 8.50 3.15 -17.80
C PHE A 234 9.23 4.37 -18.34
N MET A 235 10.48 4.20 -18.79
CA MET A 235 11.26 5.28 -19.38
C MET A 235 10.62 5.84 -20.67
N GLN A 236 10.14 4.98 -21.55
CA GLN A 236 9.44 5.40 -22.78
C GLN A 236 8.18 6.22 -22.48
N LEU A 237 7.41 5.83 -21.47
CA LEU A 237 6.16 6.50 -21.11
C LEU A 237 6.38 7.80 -20.34
N THR A 238 7.40 7.89 -19.51
CA THR A 238 7.63 9.04 -18.63
C THR A 238 8.68 10.03 -19.15
N HIS A 239 9.57 9.63 -20.09
CA HIS A 239 10.59 10.51 -20.68
C HIS A 239 10.04 11.58 -21.64
N ARG A 240 8.77 11.56 -21.98
CA ARG A 240 8.16 12.63 -22.79
C ARG A 240 7.98 13.96 -22.04
N SER A 241 8.28 13.98 -20.75
CA SER A 241 8.33 15.21 -19.96
C SER A 241 9.55 15.14 -19.03
N LEU A 242 10.69 15.68 -19.46
CA LEU A 242 11.78 16.00 -18.55
C LEU A 242 11.21 16.89 -17.44
N ARG A 243 11.38 16.45 -16.20
CA ARG A 243 11.04 17.26 -15.02
C ARG A 243 12.24 18.17 -14.75
N ASP A 244 12.06 19.46 -14.99
CA ASP A 244 12.93 20.50 -14.43
C ASP A 244 12.72 20.60 -12.93
#